data_10b8ae442184c9db410a25619de1740f
#
_entry.id   10b8ae442184c9db410a25619de1740f
#
_cell.length_a   1.000
_cell.length_b   1.000
_cell.length_c   1.000
_cell.angle_alpha   90.00
_cell.angle_beta   90.00
_cell.angle_gamma   90.00
#
_symmetry.space_group_name_H-M   'P 1'
#
loop_
_entity.id
_entity.type
_entity.pdbx_description
1 polymer ?
#
loop_
_entity_poly.entity_id
_entity_poly.type
_entity_poly.pdbx_seq_one_letter_code
_entity_poly.pdbx_strand_id
1 'polypeptide(L)'
;MRNPLIVRRARECWFSMVLYFICFICVNIWIDSNFTNSRIDLTADKIYTISDATNDVLKGIKEPIKLRFYASERLEDMGPDYVSLKKRINDLLKVYTENSSGLIVVESLNPRRFSVEEDLAVSDGVQSVPNVIDGSEIFLGLAGRNSTNGRYAISHFGPEREAFLEYDLTRLIYDLSNAKKRTVAIYGDLPLNGDKTQRIQPWTIIDAIERFYETQTLFGTIEKFSDEIDVLLLAEPSEIDETTLYAIDQFVMRGGRILAFIDPFSEAMNVSSGNGPQPPRKTSIETMKPLLKSWGVEIVERRVIGDLEGALKVQMTKDNRILATEYPAWFDIRKDNFSQNDIVTSNLTNLSFRTAGYIKKLKNSRVNIEPLVWSSTKAGIIDVSQVEYAPDPTKILSELKSRGQTFTLVGRVEGAFNTAFVKGAPKRLINIDVTDKHIEKSAKSAAIIIVADSDFLSDPTWIETSNIGGQELKVPFSNNGDLVLNALDYLTGSSAMMGLRGRGISKRRFDIIDNMESEAEKNYRSKERALIFQIKKNEAIIAKIQKTELKKGVTFTKRQQQEVDQARDEMFILRTELRNVQFSLREDIERLKALLSTINIWVMPVLIGLLVIVLIFLRTQRERRFFLRKS
;
A
#
# COMPACT_ATOMS: atom_id res chain seq x y z
N MET A 1 -59.14 -51.41 0.75
CA MET A 1 -59.69 -50.45 1.71
C MET A 1 -58.54 -49.88 2.52
N ARG A 2 -58.23 -48.59 2.39
CA ARG A 2 -57.16 -47.93 3.17
C ARG A 2 -57.64 -47.78 4.62
N ASN A 3 -56.85 -48.31 5.55
CA ASN A 3 -57.16 -48.34 6.99
C ASN A 3 -57.40 -46.90 7.50
N PRO A 4 -58.59 -46.50 7.99
CA PRO A 4 -58.97 -45.13 8.36
C PRO A 4 -58.06 -44.54 9.44
N LEU A 5 -57.43 -45.37 10.27
CA LEU A 5 -56.47 -44.96 11.31
C LEU A 5 -55.16 -44.42 10.75
N ILE A 6 -54.68 -44.93 9.60
CA ILE A 6 -53.46 -44.48 8.94
C ILE A 6 -53.67 -43.12 8.31
N VAL A 7 -54.82 -42.90 7.69
CA VAL A 7 -55.17 -41.61 7.06
C VAL A 7 -55.35 -40.49 8.09
N ARG A 8 -55.90 -40.83 9.27
CA ARG A 8 -56.07 -39.87 10.37
C ARG A 8 -54.73 -39.45 10.99
N ARG A 9 -53.83 -40.42 11.24
CA ARG A 9 -52.47 -40.13 11.73
C ARG A 9 -51.65 -39.34 10.71
N ALA A 10 -51.72 -39.63 9.44
CA ALA A 10 -51.05 -38.89 8.39
C ALA A 10 -51.53 -37.42 8.35
N ARG A 11 -52.84 -37.20 8.54
CA ARG A 11 -53.44 -35.82 8.56
C ARG A 11 -53.05 -35.06 9.80
N GLU A 12 -52.97 -35.70 10.96
CA GLU A 12 -52.49 -35.12 12.21
C GLU A 12 -50.98 -34.76 12.14
N CYS A 13 -50.16 -35.64 11.56
CA CYS A 13 -48.74 -35.34 11.30
C CYS A 13 -48.56 -34.16 10.33
N TRP A 14 -49.37 -34.10 9.27
CA TRP A 14 -49.31 -33.01 8.30
C TRP A 14 -49.72 -31.69 8.90
N PHE A 15 -50.77 -31.68 9.74
CA PHE A 15 -51.23 -30.48 10.46
C PHE A 15 -50.20 -30.01 11.46
N SER A 16 -49.53 -30.91 12.19
CA SER A 16 -48.42 -30.55 13.09
C SER A 16 -47.25 -29.97 12.33
N MET A 17 -46.89 -30.51 11.17
CA MET A 17 -45.81 -30.01 10.34
C MET A 17 -46.05 -28.58 9.82
N VAL A 18 -47.28 -28.31 9.40
CA VAL A 18 -47.72 -26.96 8.98
C VAL A 18 -47.69 -26.00 10.16
N LEU A 19 -48.14 -26.43 11.34
CA LEU A 19 -48.13 -25.59 12.54
C LEU A 19 -46.67 -25.27 12.95
N TYR A 20 -45.76 -26.23 12.92
CA TYR A 20 -44.35 -25.99 13.18
C TYR A 20 -43.71 -25.03 12.16
N PHE A 21 -44.09 -25.14 10.88
CA PHE A 21 -43.60 -24.24 9.83
C PHE A 21 -44.12 -22.81 10.04
N ILE A 22 -45.39 -22.63 10.40
CA ILE A 22 -45.95 -21.31 10.74
C ILE A 22 -45.26 -20.75 11.98
N CYS A 23 -45.08 -21.58 13.02
CA CYS A 23 -44.38 -21.15 14.23
C CYS A 23 -42.92 -20.73 13.94
N PHE A 24 -42.24 -21.47 13.06
CA PHE A 24 -40.89 -21.12 12.59
C PHE A 24 -40.88 -19.75 11.88
N ILE A 25 -41.83 -19.50 10.98
CA ILE A 25 -41.96 -18.20 10.31
C ILE A 25 -42.24 -17.07 11.31
N CYS A 26 -43.15 -17.27 12.24
CA CYS A 26 -43.49 -16.28 13.27
C CYS A 26 -42.29 -15.96 14.18
N VAL A 27 -41.53 -16.97 14.58
CA VAL A 27 -40.32 -16.80 15.39
C VAL A 27 -39.25 -16.05 14.60
N ASN A 28 -39.08 -16.38 13.30
CA ASN A 28 -38.11 -15.65 12.46
C ASN A 28 -38.51 -14.17 12.29
N ILE A 29 -39.78 -13.88 12.03
CA ILE A 29 -40.29 -12.49 11.92
C ILE A 29 -40.12 -11.76 13.26
N TRP A 30 -40.41 -12.44 14.38
CA TRP A 30 -40.26 -11.86 15.72
C TRP A 30 -38.76 -11.57 16.05
N ILE A 31 -37.84 -12.50 15.71
CA ILE A 31 -36.40 -12.31 15.86
C ILE A 31 -35.95 -11.14 14.98
N ASP A 32 -36.37 -11.10 13.73
CA ASP A 32 -35.98 -10.04 12.78
C ASP A 32 -36.46 -8.66 13.26
N SER A 33 -37.66 -8.58 13.81
CA SER A 33 -38.24 -7.29 14.29
C SER A 33 -37.68 -6.81 15.63
N ASN A 34 -37.25 -7.72 16.54
CA ASN A 34 -36.79 -7.35 17.89
C ASN A 34 -35.27 -7.40 18.07
N PHE A 35 -34.54 -8.13 17.22
CA PHE A 35 -33.10 -8.31 17.33
C PHE A 35 -32.33 -7.75 16.11
N THR A 36 -32.90 -6.80 15.38
CA THR A 36 -32.26 -6.11 14.25
C THR A 36 -30.90 -5.49 14.61
N ASN A 37 -30.71 -5.08 15.87
CA ASN A 37 -29.46 -4.48 16.35
C ASN A 37 -28.55 -5.46 17.09
N SER A 38 -28.99 -6.70 17.36
CA SER A 38 -28.19 -7.70 18.06
C SER A 38 -27.46 -8.59 17.06
N ARG A 39 -26.42 -8.08 16.44
CA ARG A 39 -25.53 -8.86 15.57
C ARG A 39 -24.44 -9.51 16.39
N ILE A 40 -24.41 -10.84 16.43
CA ILE A 40 -23.28 -11.58 16.99
C ILE A 40 -22.30 -11.80 15.84
N ASP A 41 -21.21 -11.08 15.86
CA ASP A 41 -20.13 -11.24 14.88
C ASP A 41 -19.29 -12.47 15.25
N LEU A 42 -19.50 -13.55 14.51
CA LEU A 42 -18.79 -14.83 14.68
C LEU A 42 -17.52 -14.91 13.81
N THR A 43 -17.20 -13.84 13.08
CA THR A 43 -15.97 -13.80 12.28
C THR A 43 -14.76 -13.70 13.20
N ALA A 44 -13.64 -14.35 12.82
CA ALA A 44 -12.42 -14.40 13.64
C ALA A 44 -11.89 -13.00 13.97
N ASP A 45 -12.07 -12.02 13.05
CA ASP A 45 -11.54 -10.66 13.17
C ASP A 45 -12.64 -9.63 13.47
N LYS A 46 -13.87 -10.07 13.80
CA LYS A 46 -15.04 -9.20 14.07
C LYS A 46 -15.25 -8.11 13.02
N ILE A 47 -15.21 -8.50 11.75
CA ILE A 47 -15.22 -7.59 10.59
C ILE A 47 -16.53 -6.79 10.43
N TYR A 48 -17.63 -7.25 11.02
CA TYR A 48 -18.93 -6.56 11.01
C TYR A 48 -19.20 -5.73 12.26
N THR A 49 -18.25 -5.68 13.20
CA THR A 49 -18.33 -4.87 14.42
C THR A 49 -17.33 -3.74 14.32
N ILE A 50 -17.74 -2.48 14.44
CA ILE A 50 -16.82 -1.35 14.45
C ILE A 50 -15.96 -1.35 15.71
N SER A 51 -14.76 -0.79 15.61
CA SER A 51 -13.81 -0.70 16.73
C SER A 51 -14.23 0.30 17.79
N ASP A 52 -13.68 0.15 18.98
CA ASP A 52 -13.86 1.15 20.05
C ASP A 52 -13.33 2.51 19.60
N ALA A 53 -12.23 2.54 18.84
CA ALA A 53 -11.66 3.74 18.27
C ALA A 53 -12.62 4.45 17.29
N THR A 54 -13.29 3.70 16.41
CA THR A 54 -14.35 4.24 15.55
C THR A 54 -15.50 4.78 16.38
N ASN A 55 -15.94 4.04 17.39
CA ASN A 55 -17.02 4.49 18.28
C ASN A 55 -16.68 5.80 19.01
N ASP A 56 -15.43 5.96 19.44
CA ASP A 56 -14.98 7.19 20.10
C ASP A 56 -14.97 8.38 19.15
N VAL A 57 -14.57 8.17 17.90
CA VAL A 57 -14.65 9.20 16.85
C VAL A 57 -16.10 9.58 16.57
N LEU A 58 -17.00 8.59 16.40
CA LEU A 58 -18.41 8.84 16.11
C LEU A 58 -19.13 9.57 17.25
N LYS A 59 -18.84 9.21 18.50
CA LYS A 59 -19.36 9.93 19.69
C LYS A 59 -18.80 11.34 19.85
N GLY A 60 -17.61 11.60 19.29
CA GLY A 60 -16.95 12.89 19.32
C GLY A 60 -17.51 13.91 18.32
N ILE A 61 -18.38 13.51 17.40
CA ILE A 61 -19.01 14.39 16.40
C ILE A 61 -19.94 15.38 17.11
N LYS A 62 -19.75 16.67 16.83
CA LYS A 62 -20.54 17.75 17.43
C LYS A 62 -21.51 18.41 16.43
N GLU A 63 -21.23 18.26 15.14
CA GLU A 63 -21.95 18.92 14.06
C GLU A 63 -22.39 17.93 13.00
N PRO A 64 -23.52 18.17 12.28
CA PRO A 64 -23.99 17.28 11.23
C PRO A 64 -22.97 17.15 10.09
N ILE A 65 -22.73 15.91 9.67
CA ILE A 65 -21.89 15.56 8.53
C ILE A 65 -22.77 14.95 7.44
N LYS A 66 -22.72 15.50 6.24
CA LYS A 66 -23.40 14.95 5.07
C LYS A 66 -22.41 14.16 4.22
N LEU A 67 -22.67 12.86 4.06
CA LEU A 67 -21.91 11.96 3.20
C LEU A 67 -22.69 11.67 1.92
N ARG A 68 -22.03 11.71 0.77
CA ARG A 68 -22.54 11.29 -0.52
C ARG A 68 -21.77 10.07 -1.01
N PHE A 69 -22.43 8.96 -1.06
CA PHE A 69 -21.89 7.71 -1.55
C PHE A 69 -22.20 7.56 -3.03
N TYR A 70 -21.19 7.64 -3.86
CA TYR A 70 -21.27 7.49 -5.30
C TYR A 70 -20.94 6.05 -5.69
N ALA A 71 -21.93 5.34 -6.24
CA ALA A 71 -21.76 3.94 -6.63
C ALA A 71 -22.54 3.63 -7.89
N SER A 72 -21.84 3.54 -9.02
CA SER A 72 -22.44 3.21 -10.32
C SER A 72 -23.17 1.87 -10.27
N GLU A 73 -24.28 1.76 -10.99
CA GLU A 73 -25.09 0.53 -11.08
C GLU A 73 -24.32 -0.61 -11.77
N ARG A 74 -23.47 -0.27 -12.73
CA ARG A 74 -22.67 -1.21 -13.54
C ARG A 74 -21.38 -1.70 -12.88
N LEU A 75 -21.24 -1.57 -11.56
CA LEU A 75 -20.11 -2.14 -10.81
C LEU A 75 -19.97 -3.66 -10.99
N GLU A 76 -21.04 -4.36 -11.36
CA GLU A 76 -21.00 -5.79 -11.68
C GLU A 76 -20.05 -6.12 -12.84
N ASP A 77 -19.89 -5.20 -13.78
CA ASP A 77 -18.99 -5.33 -14.93
C ASP A 77 -17.50 -5.36 -14.51
N MET A 78 -17.18 -4.77 -13.35
CA MET A 78 -15.83 -4.75 -12.76
C MET A 78 -15.47 -6.03 -11.99
N GLY A 79 -16.46 -6.91 -11.80
CA GLY A 79 -16.29 -8.20 -11.14
C GLY A 79 -16.92 -8.31 -9.74
N PRO A 80 -17.00 -9.54 -9.21
CA PRO A 80 -17.70 -9.84 -7.95
C PRO A 80 -17.09 -9.16 -6.73
N ASP A 81 -15.80 -8.83 -6.77
CA ASP A 81 -15.10 -8.18 -5.67
C ASP A 81 -15.60 -6.73 -5.47
N TYR A 82 -15.88 -5.99 -6.54
CA TYR A 82 -16.45 -4.65 -6.47
C TYR A 82 -17.89 -4.64 -5.96
N VAL A 83 -18.69 -5.65 -6.33
CA VAL A 83 -20.06 -5.83 -5.83
C VAL A 83 -20.07 -6.10 -4.33
N SER A 84 -19.17 -6.99 -3.89
CA SER A 84 -18.96 -7.31 -2.47
C SER A 84 -18.52 -6.08 -1.67
N LEU A 85 -17.55 -5.32 -2.20
CA LEU A 85 -17.04 -4.09 -1.61
C LEU A 85 -18.15 -3.02 -1.46
N LYS A 86 -18.95 -2.77 -2.52
CA LYS A 86 -20.11 -1.86 -2.46
C LYS A 86 -21.07 -2.23 -1.33
N LYS A 87 -21.39 -3.51 -1.20
CA LYS A 87 -22.28 -4.00 -0.13
C LYS A 87 -21.68 -3.72 1.24
N ARG A 88 -20.39 -4.02 1.42
CA ARG A 88 -19.68 -3.80 2.69
C ARG A 88 -19.60 -2.33 3.06
N ILE A 89 -19.34 -1.43 2.10
CA ILE A 89 -19.36 0.02 2.33
C ILE A 89 -20.74 0.46 2.83
N ASN A 90 -21.82 0.03 2.16
CA ASN A 90 -23.16 0.35 2.57
C ASN A 90 -23.50 -0.14 4.00
N ASP A 91 -23.09 -1.37 4.34
CA ASP A 91 -23.30 -1.95 5.67
C ASP A 91 -22.55 -1.13 6.74
N LEU A 92 -21.30 -0.72 6.48
CA LEU A 92 -20.53 0.13 7.38
C LEU A 92 -21.16 1.52 7.52
N LEU A 93 -21.52 2.18 6.42
CA LEU A 93 -22.15 3.51 6.45
C LEU A 93 -23.45 3.49 7.26
N LYS A 94 -24.23 2.41 7.19
CA LYS A 94 -25.42 2.22 8.02
C LYS A 94 -25.07 2.17 9.51
N VAL A 95 -24.04 1.35 9.87
CA VAL A 95 -23.58 1.25 11.26
C VAL A 95 -23.06 2.60 11.78
N TYR A 96 -22.36 3.36 10.93
CA TYR A 96 -21.86 4.70 11.28
C TYR A 96 -23.01 5.69 11.52
N THR A 97 -24.06 5.66 10.68
CA THR A 97 -25.26 6.48 10.87
C THR A 97 -25.95 6.15 12.19
N GLU A 98 -26.11 4.87 12.51
CA GLU A 98 -26.74 4.40 13.74
C GLU A 98 -25.95 4.81 14.99
N ASN A 99 -24.61 4.74 14.96
CA ASN A 99 -23.74 5.05 16.11
C ASN A 99 -23.39 6.55 16.25
N SER A 100 -23.71 7.39 15.26
CA SER A 100 -23.46 8.84 15.29
C SER A 100 -24.60 9.66 15.92
N SER A 101 -25.56 9.03 16.56
CA SER A 101 -26.75 9.71 17.10
C SER A 101 -27.52 10.55 16.06
N GLY A 102 -27.48 10.16 14.79
CA GLY A 102 -28.15 10.85 13.68
C GLY A 102 -27.40 12.06 13.13
N LEU A 103 -26.16 12.31 13.59
CA LEU A 103 -25.33 13.41 13.08
C LEU A 103 -24.68 13.09 11.73
N ILE A 104 -24.62 11.83 11.30
CA ILE A 104 -24.18 11.44 9.97
C ILE A 104 -25.42 11.16 9.10
N VAL A 105 -25.53 11.87 7.98
CA VAL A 105 -26.56 11.67 6.96
C VAL A 105 -25.92 11.18 5.67
N VAL A 106 -26.32 10.00 5.19
CA VAL A 106 -25.79 9.39 3.98
C VAL A 106 -26.79 9.51 2.84
N GLU A 107 -26.33 10.06 1.72
CA GLU A 107 -27.07 10.16 0.45
C GLU A 107 -26.37 9.22 -0.55
N SER A 108 -27.08 8.21 -1.08
CA SER A 108 -26.55 7.31 -2.10
C SER A 108 -26.91 7.81 -3.49
N LEU A 109 -25.92 7.98 -4.36
CA LEU A 109 -26.06 8.50 -5.71
C LEU A 109 -25.52 7.49 -6.71
N ASN A 110 -26.16 7.41 -7.88
CA ASN A 110 -25.79 6.50 -8.97
C ASN A 110 -25.34 7.32 -10.19
N PRO A 111 -24.04 7.67 -10.29
CA PRO A 111 -23.52 8.40 -11.45
C PRO A 111 -23.70 7.59 -12.72
N ARG A 112 -24.45 8.15 -13.67
CA ARG A 112 -24.60 7.64 -15.04
C ARG A 112 -24.00 8.63 -16.01
N ARG A 113 -23.51 8.15 -17.13
CA ARG A 113 -22.88 9.00 -18.16
C ARG A 113 -23.79 10.18 -18.54
N PHE A 114 -23.25 11.39 -18.45
CA PHE A 114 -23.94 12.68 -18.69
C PHE A 114 -25.08 12.97 -17.70
N SER A 115 -25.05 12.44 -16.49
CA SER A 115 -26.01 12.76 -15.45
C SER A 115 -25.50 13.85 -14.50
N VAL A 116 -26.43 14.48 -13.78
CA VAL A 116 -26.10 15.46 -12.73
C VAL A 116 -25.29 14.83 -11.59
N GLU A 117 -25.53 13.55 -11.32
CA GLU A 117 -24.81 12.79 -10.30
C GLU A 117 -23.35 12.55 -10.70
N GLU A 118 -23.05 12.43 -12.00
CA GLU A 118 -21.67 12.36 -12.51
C GLU A 118 -20.95 13.69 -12.30
N ASP A 119 -21.56 14.81 -12.68
CA ASP A 119 -21.00 16.13 -12.46
C ASP A 119 -20.76 16.43 -10.98
N LEU A 120 -21.70 16.01 -10.13
CA LEU A 120 -21.54 16.09 -8.68
C LEU A 120 -20.40 15.23 -8.15
N ALA A 121 -20.24 14.00 -8.64
CA ALA A 121 -19.16 13.11 -8.24
C ALA A 121 -17.79 13.74 -8.54
N VAL A 122 -17.60 14.23 -9.75
CA VAL A 122 -16.36 14.89 -10.17
C VAL A 122 -16.12 16.17 -9.35
N SER A 123 -17.17 16.99 -9.13
CA SER A 123 -17.05 18.24 -8.34
C SER A 123 -16.77 17.99 -6.86
N ASP A 124 -17.18 16.86 -6.33
CA ASP A 124 -16.94 16.43 -4.95
C ASP A 124 -15.59 15.69 -4.80
N GLY A 125 -14.83 15.49 -5.90
CA GLY A 125 -13.48 14.90 -5.90
C GLY A 125 -13.46 13.37 -6.04
N VAL A 126 -14.57 12.76 -6.45
CA VAL A 126 -14.63 11.32 -6.73
C VAL A 126 -14.16 11.07 -8.16
N GLN A 127 -13.27 10.10 -8.34
CA GLN A 127 -12.69 9.73 -9.63
C GLN A 127 -13.36 8.50 -10.21
N SER A 128 -13.55 8.50 -11.51
CA SER A 128 -14.01 7.34 -12.27
C SER A 128 -12.86 6.39 -12.59
N VAL A 129 -13.21 5.13 -12.77
CA VAL A 129 -12.33 4.09 -13.31
C VAL A 129 -12.94 3.56 -14.60
N PRO A 130 -12.16 3.42 -15.69
CA PRO A 130 -12.68 2.90 -16.93
C PRO A 130 -13.12 1.45 -16.79
N ASN A 131 -14.33 1.14 -17.27
CA ASN A 131 -14.85 -0.21 -17.37
C ASN A 131 -14.01 -1.02 -18.36
N VAL A 132 -13.56 -2.20 -17.94
CA VAL A 132 -12.72 -3.10 -18.75
C VAL A 132 -13.45 -3.59 -20.01
N ILE A 133 -14.80 -3.64 -20.00
CA ILE A 133 -15.62 -4.21 -21.08
C ILE A 133 -15.84 -3.20 -22.22
N ASP A 134 -16.20 -1.95 -21.90
CA ASP A 134 -16.63 -0.96 -22.90
C ASP A 134 -15.98 0.42 -22.74
N GLY A 135 -15.05 0.57 -21.77
CA GLY A 135 -14.38 1.83 -21.48
C GLY A 135 -15.30 2.91 -20.88
N SER A 136 -16.53 2.58 -20.47
CA SER A 136 -17.40 3.52 -19.76
C SER A 136 -16.85 3.86 -18.38
N GLU A 137 -17.14 5.06 -17.89
CA GLU A 137 -16.69 5.50 -16.57
C GLU A 137 -17.56 4.92 -15.45
N ILE A 138 -16.91 4.30 -14.48
CA ILE A 138 -17.55 3.70 -13.30
C ILE A 138 -17.04 4.40 -12.05
N PHE A 139 -17.96 4.83 -11.19
CA PHE A 139 -17.67 5.51 -9.94
C PHE A 139 -17.93 4.59 -8.74
N LEU A 140 -16.98 4.54 -7.81
CA LEU A 140 -17.16 3.98 -6.47
C LEU A 140 -16.33 4.81 -5.50
N GLY A 141 -16.95 5.80 -4.86
CA GLY A 141 -16.28 6.74 -3.97
C GLY A 141 -17.22 7.35 -2.95
N LEU A 142 -16.68 8.10 -2.02
CA LEU A 142 -17.42 8.75 -0.95
C LEU A 142 -16.94 10.19 -0.79
N ALA A 143 -17.84 11.14 -0.80
CA ALA A 143 -17.54 12.52 -0.46
C ALA A 143 -18.32 12.95 0.78
N GLY A 144 -17.67 13.74 1.63
CA GLY A 144 -18.26 14.27 2.86
C GLY A 144 -18.17 15.79 2.94
N ARG A 145 -19.18 16.39 3.56
CA ARG A 145 -19.21 17.83 3.86
C ARG A 145 -19.65 18.06 5.30
N ASN A 146 -19.02 19.00 5.96
CA ASN A 146 -19.42 19.47 7.28
C ASN A 146 -20.26 20.77 7.19
N SER A 147 -20.71 21.28 8.34
CA SER A 147 -21.48 22.52 8.45
C SER A 147 -20.72 23.78 8.03
N THR A 148 -19.38 23.77 8.07
CA THR A 148 -18.50 24.88 7.72
C THR A 148 -17.99 24.84 6.28
N ASN A 149 -18.61 24.02 5.41
CA ASN A 149 -18.19 23.77 4.02
C ASN A 149 -16.82 23.09 3.86
N GLY A 150 -16.26 22.50 4.91
CA GLY A 150 -15.14 21.59 4.80
C GLY A 150 -15.52 20.39 3.94
N ARG A 151 -14.67 19.99 3.00
CA ARG A 151 -14.90 18.89 2.05
C ARG A 151 -13.74 17.92 2.11
N TYR A 152 -14.07 16.65 2.24
CA TYR A 152 -13.12 15.56 2.13
C TYR A 152 -13.75 14.45 1.28
N ALA A 153 -12.93 13.78 0.46
CA ALA A 153 -13.40 12.70 -0.39
C ALA A 153 -12.44 11.52 -0.40
N ILE A 154 -12.99 10.32 -0.42
CA ILE A 154 -12.31 9.10 -0.84
C ILE A 154 -12.59 8.99 -2.33
N SER A 155 -11.58 9.29 -3.15
CA SER A 155 -11.74 9.44 -4.60
C SER A 155 -12.18 8.13 -5.27
N HIS A 156 -11.66 7.00 -4.79
CA HIS A 156 -12.02 5.67 -5.29
C HIS A 156 -11.83 4.61 -4.21
N PHE A 157 -12.78 3.65 -4.14
CA PHE A 157 -12.64 2.44 -3.34
C PHE A 157 -12.22 1.28 -4.23
N GLY A 158 -11.04 0.72 -3.97
CA GLY A 158 -10.55 -0.49 -4.62
C GLY A 158 -10.63 -1.71 -3.70
N PRO A 159 -10.82 -2.93 -4.27
CA PRO A 159 -10.84 -4.17 -3.49
C PRO A 159 -9.54 -4.42 -2.70
N GLU A 160 -8.42 -3.89 -3.17
CA GLU A 160 -7.10 -3.97 -2.53
C GLU A 160 -7.05 -3.24 -1.19
N ARG A 161 -7.92 -2.23 -0.99
CA ARG A 161 -8.03 -1.47 0.27
C ARG A 161 -9.19 -1.90 1.16
N GLU A 162 -9.90 -2.96 0.82
CA GLU A 162 -11.06 -3.44 1.61
C GLU A 162 -10.72 -3.66 3.10
N ALA A 163 -9.50 -4.09 3.40
CA ALA A 163 -9.02 -4.29 4.77
C ALA A 163 -8.96 -3.00 5.61
N PHE A 164 -8.78 -1.86 4.95
CA PHE A 164 -8.63 -0.55 5.59
C PHE A 164 -9.89 0.31 5.49
N LEU A 165 -11.00 -0.27 5.03
CA LEU A 165 -12.24 0.45 4.78
C LEU A 165 -12.76 1.17 6.04
N GLU A 166 -12.75 0.52 7.20
CA GLU A 166 -13.13 1.14 8.47
C GLU A 166 -12.22 2.33 8.82
N TYR A 167 -10.92 2.19 8.57
CA TYR A 167 -9.97 3.28 8.79
C TYR A 167 -10.25 4.47 7.85
N ASP A 168 -10.41 4.22 6.55
CA ASP A 168 -10.61 5.28 5.55
C ASP A 168 -11.92 6.06 5.84
N LEU A 169 -13.00 5.35 6.17
CA LEU A 169 -14.28 5.96 6.53
C LEU A 169 -14.19 6.76 7.85
N THR A 170 -13.59 6.18 8.88
CA THR A 170 -13.46 6.85 10.17
C THR A 170 -12.58 8.08 10.06
N ARG A 171 -11.51 8.01 9.26
CA ARG A 171 -10.64 9.13 8.98
C ARG A 171 -11.38 10.28 8.30
N LEU A 172 -12.12 9.99 7.22
CA LEU A 172 -12.91 11.01 6.52
C LEU A 172 -13.85 11.73 7.50
N ILE A 173 -14.51 10.99 8.39
CA ILE A 173 -15.41 11.57 9.40
C ILE A 173 -14.63 12.38 10.43
N TYR A 174 -13.48 11.88 10.88
CA TYR A 174 -12.61 12.58 11.81
C TYR A 174 -12.13 13.92 11.24
N ASP A 175 -11.70 13.95 9.98
CA ASP A 175 -11.23 15.16 9.31
C ASP A 175 -12.39 16.17 9.09
N LEU A 176 -13.60 15.68 8.80
CA LEU A 176 -14.81 16.53 8.71
C LEU A 176 -15.27 17.08 10.05
N SER A 177 -15.07 16.36 11.15
CA SER A 177 -15.43 16.81 12.50
C SER A 177 -14.42 17.78 13.09
N ASN A 178 -13.21 17.85 12.52
CA ASN A 178 -12.13 18.74 12.95
C ASN A 178 -11.80 19.72 11.82
N ALA A 179 -12.42 20.89 11.84
CA ALA A 179 -12.34 21.88 10.76
C ALA A 179 -10.93 22.49 10.51
N LYS A 180 -9.96 22.33 11.43
CA LYS A 180 -8.60 22.85 11.29
C LYS A 180 -7.77 21.85 10.49
N LYS A 181 -7.21 22.29 9.35
CA LYS A 181 -6.21 21.49 8.61
C LYS A 181 -5.05 21.14 9.55
N ARG A 182 -4.48 19.95 9.37
CA ARG A 182 -3.30 19.50 10.09
C ARG A 182 -2.09 20.26 9.61
N THR A 183 -1.20 20.62 10.54
CA THR A 183 0.01 21.38 10.24
C THR A 183 1.21 20.45 10.11
N VAL A 184 1.86 20.49 8.95
CA VAL A 184 3.13 19.82 8.68
C VAL A 184 4.25 20.85 8.65
N ALA A 185 5.15 20.79 9.62
CA ALA A 185 6.36 21.60 9.59
C ALA A 185 7.43 20.89 8.77
N ILE A 186 8.07 21.60 7.86
CA ILE A 186 9.14 21.10 7.00
C ILE A 186 10.45 21.75 7.43
N TYR A 187 11.45 20.92 7.74
CA TYR A 187 12.77 21.38 8.14
C TYR A 187 13.87 20.51 7.53
N GLY A 188 14.92 21.12 7.02
CA GLY A 188 16.08 20.43 6.43
C GLY A 188 16.72 21.24 5.32
N ASP A 189 17.72 20.64 4.66
CA ASP A 189 18.61 21.33 3.72
C ASP A 189 18.23 21.09 2.25
N LEU A 190 17.28 20.18 1.97
CA LEU A 190 16.79 19.97 0.59
C LEU A 190 16.07 21.23 0.07
N PRO A 191 16.30 21.61 -1.21
CA PRO A 191 15.69 22.79 -1.82
C PRO A 191 14.23 22.54 -2.24
N LEU A 192 13.40 22.01 -1.34
CA LEU A 192 12.02 21.59 -1.63
C LEU A 192 11.13 22.72 -2.13
N ASN A 193 11.33 23.94 -1.60
CA ASN A 193 10.54 25.13 -1.96
C ASN A 193 11.06 25.86 -3.20
N GLY A 194 12.08 25.31 -3.86
CA GLY A 194 12.76 25.96 -4.97
C GLY A 194 13.45 27.28 -4.55
N ASP A 195 13.84 28.07 -5.53
CA ASP A 195 14.42 29.40 -5.34
C ASP A 195 13.85 30.38 -6.38
N LYS A 196 13.03 31.30 -5.92
CA LYS A 196 12.43 32.34 -6.77
C LYS A 196 13.46 33.26 -7.39
N THR A 197 14.62 33.46 -6.74
CA THR A 197 15.69 34.32 -7.26
C THR A 197 16.44 33.68 -8.40
N GLN A 198 16.60 32.37 -8.35
CA GLN A 198 17.23 31.55 -9.38
C GLN A 198 16.20 30.94 -10.37
N ARG A 199 14.91 31.22 -10.22
CA ARG A 199 13.80 30.64 -10.99
C ARG A 199 13.72 29.12 -10.91
N ILE A 200 14.13 28.55 -9.78
CA ILE A 200 13.98 27.12 -9.50
C ILE A 200 12.57 26.91 -8.92
N GLN A 201 11.78 26.07 -9.57
CA GLN A 201 10.42 25.75 -9.14
C GLN A 201 10.45 24.89 -7.87
N PRO A 202 9.43 24.99 -7.00
CA PRO A 202 9.24 24.04 -5.91
C PRO A 202 9.14 22.60 -6.45
N TRP A 203 9.57 21.64 -5.64
CA TRP A 203 9.40 20.24 -5.97
C TRP A 203 7.93 19.84 -5.91
N THR A 204 7.51 18.98 -6.81
CA THR A 204 6.11 18.52 -6.95
C THR A 204 5.54 17.95 -5.65
N ILE A 205 6.38 17.41 -4.78
CA ILE A 205 5.96 16.87 -3.49
C ILE A 205 5.38 17.94 -2.57
N ILE A 206 5.87 19.18 -2.63
CA ILE A 206 5.34 20.29 -1.82
C ILE A 206 3.92 20.61 -2.26
N ASP A 207 3.68 20.75 -3.56
CA ASP A 207 2.33 20.97 -4.10
C ASP A 207 1.37 19.85 -3.70
N ALA A 208 1.86 18.60 -3.66
CA ALA A 208 1.06 17.46 -3.26
C ALA A 208 0.68 17.53 -1.76
N ILE A 209 1.61 17.92 -0.88
CA ILE A 209 1.37 18.07 0.56
C ILE A 209 0.40 19.22 0.84
N GLU A 210 0.59 20.39 0.21
CA GLU A 210 -0.20 21.61 0.43
C GLU A 210 -1.68 21.47 0.06
N ARG A 211 -2.01 20.53 -0.84
CA ARG A 211 -3.41 20.21 -1.15
C ARG A 211 -4.19 19.72 0.06
N PHE A 212 -3.54 18.96 0.96
CA PHE A 212 -4.18 18.29 2.09
C PHE A 212 -3.83 18.86 3.45
N TYR A 213 -2.65 19.47 3.59
CA TYR A 213 -2.09 19.98 4.85
C TYR A 213 -1.82 21.46 4.80
N GLU A 214 -1.73 22.08 5.97
CA GLU A 214 -1.11 23.40 6.13
C GLU A 214 0.38 23.18 6.31
N THR A 215 1.21 23.77 5.44
CA THR A 215 2.65 23.59 5.49
C THR A 215 3.32 24.81 6.12
N GLN A 216 4.31 24.56 6.97
CA GLN A 216 5.16 25.59 7.57
C GLN A 216 6.62 25.21 7.34
N THR A 217 7.30 25.91 6.42
CA THR A 217 8.74 25.70 6.23
C THR A 217 9.52 26.49 7.26
N LEU A 218 10.42 25.81 7.96
CA LEU A 218 11.25 26.35 9.03
C LEU A 218 12.71 26.38 8.58
N PHE A 219 13.43 27.43 8.97
CA PHE A 219 14.83 27.65 8.61
C PHE A 219 15.65 28.08 9.82
N GLY A 220 16.96 27.84 9.75
CA GLY A 220 17.93 28.29 10.78
C GLY A 220 17.83 27.51 12.09
N THR A 221 18.33 28.12 13.18
CA THR A 221 18.32 27.51 14.51
C THR A 221 16.93 27.54 15.11
N ILE A 222 16.42 26.37 15.49
CA ILE A 222 15.11 26.20 16.13
C ILE A 222 15.32 25.87 17.62
N GLU A 223 14.81 26.70 18.49
CA GLU A 223 14.91 26.51 19.94
C GLU A 223 13.79 25.58 20.47
N LYS A 224 12.59 25.70 19.86
CA LYS A 224 11.41 24.88 20.20
C LYS A 224 10.47 24.80 19.00
N PHE A 225 9.97 23.61 18.72
CA PHE A 225 8.86 23.41 17.78
C PHE A 225 7.53 23.70 18.47
N SER A 226 6.64 24.42 17.78
CA SER A 226 5.29 24.75 18.27
C SER A 226 4.47 23.48 18.54
N ASP A 227 3.62 23.54 19.57
CA ASP A 227 2.67 22.47 19.90
C ASP A 227 1.51 22.39 18.87
N GLU A 228 1.40 23.36 17.96
CA GLU A 228 0.44 23.35 16.84
C GLU A 228 0.90 22.47 15.67
N ILE A 229 2.16 22.03 15.66
CA ILE A 229 2.72 21.17 14.63
C ILE A 229 2.28 19.73 14.90
N ASP A 230 1.52 19.15 13.96
CA ASP A 230 1.06 17.77 14.05
C ASP A 230 2.17 16.77 13.64
N VAL A 231 2.94 17.09 12.58
CA VAL A 231 4.05 16.28 12.08
C VAL A 231 5.22 17.18 11.68
N LEU A 232 6.43 16.74 12.05
CA LEU A 232 7.68 17.35 11.58
C LEU A 232 8.26 16.48 10.45
N LEU A 233 8.33 17.04 9.25
CA LEU A 233 9.00 16.45 8.10
C LEU A 233 10.44 16.92 8.09
N LEU A 234 11.39 16.00 8.27
CA LEU A 234 12.82 16.26 8.20
C LEU A 234 13.35 15.84 6.83
N ALA A 235 13.84 16.80 6.04
CA ALA A 235 14.30 16.58 4.67
C ALA A 235 15.82 16.83 4.56
N GLU A 236 16.61 15.77 4.68
CA GLU A 236 18.08 15.81 4.70
C GLU A 236 18.65 16.84 5.69
N PRO A 237 18.43 16.68 7.01
CA PRO A 237 18.89 17.63 8.02
C PRO A 237 20.40 17.45 8.30
N SER A 238 21.26 17.97 7.42
CA SER A 238 22.71 17.79 7.48
C SER A 238 23.43 18.89 8.26
N GLU A 239 22.98 20.13 8.15
CA GLU A 239 23.61 21.30 8.77
C GLU A 239 22.78 21.87 9.92
N ILE A 240 22.46 21.05 10.94
CA ILE A 240 21.73 21.50 12.13
C ILE A 240 22.62 21.58 13.37
N ASP A 241 22.36 22.60 14.18
CA ASP A 241 23.09 22.80 15.43
C ASP A 241 22.53 21.97 16.60
N GLU A 242 23.28 21.95 17.70
CA GLU A 242 22.90 21.18 18.90
C GLU A 242 21.57 21.65 19.51
N THR A 243 21.24 22.93 19.35
CA THR A 243 20.00 23.56 19.83
C THR A 243 18.79 22.96 19.08
N THR A 244 18.89 22.95 17.77
CA THR A 244 17.82 22.36 16.90
C THR A 244 17.71 20.86 17.09
N LEU A 245 18.81 20.13 17.23
CA LEU A 245 18.80 18.71 17.58
C LEU A 245 18.05 18.46 18.90
N TYR A 246 18.31 19.29 19.91
CA TYR A 246 17.60 19.24 21.19
C TYR A 246 16.12 19.55 21.02
N ALA A 247 15.76 20.53 20.20
CA ALA A 247 14.36 20.86 19.93
C ALA A 247 13.61 19.69 19.25
N ILE A 248 14.26 18.97 18.30
CA ILE A 248 13.72 17.76 17.66
C ILE A 248 13.53 16.64 18.70
N ASP A 249 14.55 16.42 19.55
CA ASP A 249 14.47 15.42 20.63
C ASP A 249 13.27 15.69 21.54
N GLN A 250 13.16 16.90 22.04
CA GLN A 250 12.09 17.29 22.96
C GLN A 250 10.70 17.31 22.27
N PHE A 251 10.64 17.57 20.97
CA PHE A 251 9.40 17.42 20.19
C PHE A 251 8.92 15.97 20.23
N VAL A 252 9.81 14.99 20.00
CA VAL A 252 9.49 13.56 20.12
C VAL A 252 9.14 13.20 21.56
N MET A 253 9.86 13.74 22.56
CA MET A 253 9.58 13.46 23.98
C MET A 253 8.18 13.92 24.41
N ARG A 254 7.65 15.01 23.83
CA ARG A 254 6.27 15.47 24.04
C ARG A 254 5.23 14.63 23.30
N GLY A 255 5.65 13.63 22.51
CA GLY A 255 4.78 12.76 21.69
C GLY A 255 4.59 13.27 20.27
N GLY A 256 5.46 14.18 19.83
CA GLY A 256 5.55 14.65 18.45
C GLY A 256 5.88 13.51 17.48
N ARG A 257 5.50 13.67 16.24
CA ARG A 257 5.62 12.65 15.19
C ARG A 257 6.50 13.15 14.07
N ILE A 258 7.34 12.26 13.54
CA ILE A 258 8.37 12.64 12.56
C ILE A 258 8.25 11.76 11.32
N LEU A 259 8.35 12.40 10.14
CA LEU A 259 8.67 11.76 8.87
C LEU A 259 10.06 12.25 8.46
N ALA A 260 11.06 11.36 8.50
CA ALA A 260 12.45 11.70 8.28
C ALA A 260 13.01 11.08 7.00
N PHE A 261 13.62 11.89 6.15
CA PHE A 261 14.39 11.50 4.99
C PHE A 261 15.87 11.74 5.29
N ILE A 262 16.63 10.66 5.49
CA ILE A 262 18.01 10.67 5.98
C ILE A 262 18.84 9.79 5.08
N ASP A 263 19.90 10.35 4.49
CA ASP A 263 20.62 9.77 3.38
C ASP A 263 22.12 9.63 3.69
N PRO A 264 22.75 8.48 3.35
CA PRO A 264 24.20 8.39 3.36
C PRO A 264 24.87 9.20 2.25
N PHE A 265 24.14 9.50 1.16
CA PHE A 265 24.62 10.28 0.03
C PHE A 265 23.46 10.86 -0.78
N SER A 266 23.17 12.13 -0.60
CA SER A 266 22.13 12.84 -1.38
C SER A 266 22.68 13.37 -2.69
N GLU A 267 22.19 12.86 -3.81
CA GLU A 267 22.52 13.35 -5.15
C GLU A 267 22.00 14.76 -5.37
N ALA A 268 20.78 15.05 -4.90
CA ALA A 268 20.14 16.36 -5.04
C ALA A 268 20.93 17.48 -4.35
N MET A 269 21.52 17.20 -3.19
CA MET A 269 22.38 18.16 -2.49
C MET A 269 23.70 18.39 -3.22
N ASN A 270 24.26 17.38 -3.85
CA ASN A 270 25.50 17.49 -4.61
C ASN A 270 25.36 18.27 -5.90
N VAL A 271 24.24 18.09 -6.62
CA VAL A 271 23.93 18.87 -7.84
C VAL A 271 23.74 20.36 -7.52
N SER A 272 23.11 20.68 -6.39
CA SER A 272 22.85 22.07 -5.99
C SER A 272 24.13 22.83 -5.60
N SER A 273 25.22 22.14 -5.31
CA SER A 273 26.47 22.74 -4.81
C SER A 273 27.40 23.32 -5.88
N GLY A 274 27.08 23.15 -7.18
CA GLY A 274 27.85 23.72 -8.29
C GLY A 274 29.16 23.00 -8.61
N ASN A 275 29.77 23.37 -9.75
CA ASN A 275 30.97 22.71 -10.30
C ASN A 275 32.24 23.08 -9.53
N GLY A 276 32.62 22.30 -8.54
CA GLY A 276 33.93 22.42 -7.88
C GLY A 276 34.05 21.48 -6.69
N PRO A 277 35.29 21.10 -6.28
CA PRO A 277 35.49 20.32 -5.07
C PRO A 277 35.02 21.12 -3.86
N GLN A 278 33.88 20.73 -3.32
CA GLN A 278 33.33 21.31 -2.09
C GLN A 278 34.02 20.66 -0.88
N PRO A 279 34.21 21.39 0.23
CA PRO A 279 34.63 20.76 1.47
C PRO A 279 33.61 19.66 1.85
N PRO A 280 34.06 18.54 2.44
CA PRO A 280 33.16 17.47 2.82
C PRO A 280 32.10 18.02 3.79
N ARG A 281 30.85 18.03 3.34
CA ARG A 281 29.71 18.37 4.19
C ARG A 281 29.43 17.22 5.14
N LYS A 282 28.96 17.53 6.34
CA LYS A 282 28.40 16.50 7.22
C LYS A 282 27.18 15.90 6.55
N THR A 283 27.02 14.61 6.65
CA THR A 283 25.79 13.94 6.20
C THR A 283 24.69 14.10 7.25
N SER A 284 23.46 13.97 6.83
CA SER A 284 22.32 13.93 7.77
C SER A 284 22.46 12.79 8.80
N ILE A 285 23.07 11.66 8.41
CA ILE A 285 23.38 10.54 9.31
C ILE A 285 24.33 10.97 10.44
N GLU A 286 25.42 11.64 10.11
CA GLU A 286 26.41 12.09 11.10
C GLU A 286 25.77 13.08 12.10
N THR A 287 24.99 14.00 11.59
CA THR A 287 24.31 15.04 12.39
C THR A 287 23.20 14.45 13.25
N MET A 288 22.37 13.58 12.69
CA MET A 288 21.23 12.96 13.38
C MET A 288 21.62 11.74 14.23
N LYS A 289 22.89 11.32 14.22
CA LYS A 289 23.37 10.12 14.92
C LYS A 289 22.92 9.99 16.39
N PRO A 290 22.95 11.06 17.22
CA PRO A 290 22.47 10.98 18.60
C PRO A 290 20.97 10.62 18.67
N LEU A 291 20.14 11.22 17.80
CA LEU A 291 18.71 10.98 17.74
C LEU A 291 18.39 9.59 17.18
N LEU A 292 19.02 9.19 16.09
CA LEU A 292 18.86 7.84 15.53
C LEU A 292 19.15 6.76 16.58
N LYS A 293 20.21 6.96 17.37
CA LYS A 293 20.56 6.05 18.47
C LYS A 293 19.49 6.03 19.57
N SER A 294 18.93 7.18 19.94
CA SER A 294 17.86 7.26 20.95
C SER A 294 16.55 6.63 20.42
N TRP A 295 16.30 6.71 19.12
CA TRP A 295 15.18 6.02 18.44
C TRP A 295 15.44 4.53 18.23
N GLY A 296 16.62 4.03 18.59
CA GLY A 296 16.97 2.61 18.55
C GLY A 296 17.33 2.08 17.15
N VAL A 297 17.67 2.96 16.22
CA VAL A 297 18.03 2.65 14.84
C VAL A 297 19.43 3.14 14.49
N GLU A 298 19.99 2.55 13.44
CA GLU A 298 21.24 2.95 12.80
C GLU A 298 21.04 2.96 11.30
N ILE A 299 21.45 4.03 10.63
CA ILE A 299 21.67 4.07 9.18
C ILE A 299 23.20 4.07 9.00
N VAL A 300 23.70 3.16 8.15
CA VAL A 300 25.14 2.96 8.05
C VAL A 300 25.76 4.06 7.17
N GLU A 301 26.67 4.82 7.77
CA GLU A 301 27.39 5.90 7.09
C GLU A 301 28.17 5.38 5.87
N ARG A 302 28.21 6.16 4.78
CA ARG A 302 28.96 5.90 3.55
C ARG A 302 28.68 4.52 2.92
N ARG A 303 27.46 3.99 3.11
CA ARG A 303 27.01 2.72 2.50
C ARG A 303 25.62 2.91 1.90
N VAL A 304 25.53 2.67 0.59
CA VAL A 304 24.26 2.65 -0.14
C VAL A 304 23.93 1.24 -0.60
N ILE A 305 22.67 1.01 -0.89
CA ILE A 305 22.19 -0.26 -1.41
C ILE A 305 22.20 -0.21 -2.95
N GLY A 306 22.66 -1.30 -3.54
CA GLY A 306 22.44 -1.58 -4.94
C GLY A 306 21.52 -2.80 -5.07
N ASP A 307 20.51 -2.71 -5.89
CA ASP A 307 19.57 -3.79 -6.15
C ASP A 307 19.63 -4.24 -7.61
N LEU A 308 20.00 -5.50 -7.85
CA LEU A 308 20.12 -6.04 -9.21
C LEU A 308 18.76 -6.39 -9.83
N GLU A 309 17.73 -6.60 -9.03
CA GLU A 309 16.40 -6.99 -9.54
C GLU A 309 15.61 -5.79 -10.05
N GLY A 310 15.72 -4.66 -9.34
CA GLY A 310 15.06 -3.41 -9.67
C GLY A 310 15.92 -2.40 -10.42
N ALA A 311 17.17 -2.72 -10.78
CA ALA A 311 18.13 -1.79 -11.37
C ALA A 311 17.58 -1.03 -12.58
N LEU A 312 17.70 0.29 -12.56
CA LEU A 312 17.28 1.15 -13.66
C LEU A 312 18.33 1.17 -14.78
N LYS A 313 17.87 1.31 -16.03
CA LYS A 313 18.75 1.46 -17.19
C LYS A 313 19.15 2.90 -17.37
N VAL A 314 20.44 3.16 -17.35
CA VAL A 314 21.02 4.48 -17.60
C VAL A 314 21.81 4.49 -18.90
N GLN A 315 21.89 5.64 -19.54
CA GLN A 315 22.76 5.84 -20.70
C GLN A 315 24.10 6.41 -20.24
N MET A 316 25.19 5.76 -20.61
CA MET A 316 26.54 6.26 -20.37
C MET A 316 27.30 6.37 -21.68
N THR A 317 28.18 7.35 -21.77
CA THR A 317 29.10 7.49 -22.92
C THR A 317 30.42 6.86 -22.55
N LYS A 318 30.79 5.77 -23.25
CA LYS A 318 32.08 5.12 -23.13
C LYS A 318 32.70 4.96 -24.51
N ASP A 319 33.95 5.37 -24.66
CA ASP A 319 34.72 5.31 -25.95
C ASP A 319 33.92 5.95 -27.11
N ASN A 320 33.34 7.12 -26.89
CA ASN A 320 32.49 7.85 -27.85
C ASN A 320 31.25 7.07 -28.33
N ARG A 321 30.78 6.07 -27.57
CA ARG A 321 29.58 5.29 -27.84
C ARG A 321 28.60 5.42 -26.68
N ILE A 322 27.33 5.62 -26.99
CA ILE A 322 26.26 5.61 -25.99
C ILE A 322 25.92 4.14 -25.71
N LEU A 323 26.11 3.71 -24.48
CA LEU A 323 25.77 2.38 -23.98
C LEU A 323 24.64 2.51 -22.96
N ALA A 324 23.62 1.66 -23.11
CA ALA A 324 22.60 1.51 -22.09
C ALA A 324 23.04 0.36 -21.16
N THR A 325 23.17 0.63 -19.87
CA THR A 325 23.57 -0.35 -18.86
C THR A 325 22.66 -0.23 -17.64
N GLU A 326 22.53 -1.30 -16.88
CA GLU A 326 21.83 -1.29 -15.61
C GLU A 326 22.69 -0.61 -14.54
N TYR A 327 22.08 0.28 -13.75
CA TYR A 327 22.72 0.99 -12.66
C TYR A 327 22.10 0.58 -11.33
N PRO A 328 22.66 -0.39 -10.60
CA PRO A 328 22.05 -0.95 -9.40
C PRO A 328 21.83 0.03 -8.26
N ALA A 329 22.55 1.16 -8.22
CA ALA A 329 22.37 2.20 -7.20
C ALA A 329 21.06 3.01 -7.41
N TRP A 330 20.47 2.96 -8.61
CA TRP A 330 19.13 3.47 -8.92
C TRP A 330 18.21 2.30 -9.21
N PHE A 331 17.18 2.11 -8.40
CA PHE A 331 16.36 0.93 -8.51
C PHE A 331 14.90 1.17 -8.10
N ASP A 332 14.04 0.38 -8.69
CA ASP A 332 12.62 0.33 -8.38
C ASP A 332 12.31 -0.86 -7.47
N ILE A 333 11.53 -0.63 -6.43
CA ILE A 333 10.99 -1.65 -5.55
C ILE A 333 9.51 -1.85 -5.84
N ARG A 334 9.10 -3.10 -5.99
CA ARG A 334 7.73 -3.47 -6.32
C ARG A 334 6.98 -4.00 -5.10
N LYS A 335 5.67 -4.14 -5.25
CA LYS A 335 4.69 -4.53 -4.23
C LYS A 335 5.11 -5.74 -3.37
N ASP A 336 5.82 -6.72 -3.92
CA ASP A 336 6.27 -7.92 -3.19
C ASP A 336 7.25 -7.61 -2.05
N ASN A 337 7.88 -6.44 -2.11
CA ASN A 337 8.83 -5.95 -1.12
C ASN A 337 8.26 -4.84 -0.24
N PHE A 338 6.93 -4.76 -0.13
CA PHE A 338 6.22 -3.84 0.76
C PHE A 338 5.46 -4.61 1.84
N SER A 339 5.26 -3.98 2.99
CA SER A 339 4.34 -4.48 4.01
C SER A 339 2.90 -4.39 3.50
N GLN A 340 2.32 -5.52 3.09
CA GLN A 340 0.97 -5.60 2.52
C GLN A 340 -0.13 -5.33 3.53
N ASN A 341 0.16 -5.51 4.82
CA ASN A 341 -0.77 -5.34 5.91
C ASN A 341 -0.66 -3.96 6.59
N ASP A 342 0.15 -3.07 6.02
CA ASP A 342 0.33 -1.72 6.53
C ASP A 342 -0.40 -0.70 5.68
N ILE A 343 -1.08 0.24 6.34
CA ILE A 343 -1.88 1.26 5.68
C ILE A 343 -1.03 2.24 4.83
N VAL A 344 0.23 2.43 5.21
CA VAL A 344 1.15 3.33 4.50
C VAL A 344 1.54 2.76 3.14
N THR A 345 1.65 1.42 3.01
CA THR A 345 2.23 0.77 1.83
C THR A 345 1.28 -0.13 1.05
N SER A 346 0.13 -0.50 1.61
CA SER A 346 -0.78 -1.53 1.04
C SER A 346 -1.31 -1.24 -0.36
N ASN A 347 -1.51 0.03 -0.71
CA ASN A 347 -2.03 0.46 -2.02
C ASN A 347 -0.93 0.85 -3.02
N LEU A 348 0.34 0.77 -2.63
CA LEU A 348 1.46 1.12 -3.49
C LEU A 348 1.84 -0.05 -4.38
N THR A 349 2.31 0.24 -5.59
CA THR A 349 2.71 -0.76 -6.58
C THR A 349 4.19 -0.70 -6.91
N ASN A 350 4.77 0.51 -6.91
CA ASN A 350 6.15 0.76 -7.29
C ASN A 350 6.71 1.97 -6.54
N LEU A 351 7.94 1.86 -6.05
CA LEU A 351 8.70 2.96 -5.43
C LEU A 351 10.09 3.02 -6.02
N SER A 352 10.57 4.22 -6.35
CA SER A 352 11.88 4.46 -6.92
C SER A 352 12.84 5.02 -5.88
N PHE A 353 14.04 4.49 -5.85
CA PHE A 353 15.13 4.87 -4.94
C PHE A 353 16.39 5.23 -5.70
N ARG A 354 17.15 6.20 -5.15
CA ARG A 354 18.46 6.61 -5.68
C ARG A 354 19.48 6.66 -4.56
N THR A 355 20.57 5.92 -4.70
CA THR A 355 21.65 5.87 -3.71
C THR A 355 21.19 5.66 -2.27
N ALA A 356 20.08 4.95 -2.09
CA ALA A 356 19.44 4.74 -0.81
C ALA A 356 20.34 4.03 0.21
N GLY A 357 20.32 4.48 1.45
CA GLY A 357 20.87 3.77 2.59
C GLY A 357 19.96 2.62 3.07
N TYR A 358 20.23 2.14 4.28
CA TYR A 358 19.38 1.12 4.91
C TYR A 358 19.37 1.23 6.42
N ILE A 359 18.22 0.87 6.99
CA ILE A 359 17.93 0.98 8.41
C ILE A 359 18.24 -0.34 9.11
N LYS A 360 18.99 -0.25 10.22
CA LYS A 360 19.24 -1.39 11.11
C LYS A 360 18.67 -1.13 12.49
N LYS A 361 18.10 -2.16 13.10
CA LYS A 361 17.75 -2.14 14.51
C LYS A 361 19.00 -2.28 15.37
N LEU A 362 19.15 -1.43 16.37
CA LEU A 362 20.22 -1.59 17.36
C LEU A 362 19.91 -2.78 18.29
N LYS A 363 20.94 -3.59 18.56
CA LYS A 363 20.80 -4.86 19.33
C LYS A 363 20.12 -4.73 20.70
N ASN A 364 20.27 -3.57 21.35
CA ASN A 364 19.74 -3.31 22.71
C ASN A 364 18.50 -2.40 22.69
N SER A 365 17.91 -2.15 21.53
CA SER A 365 16.73 -1.31 21.43
C SER A 365 15.47 -2.02 21.91
N ARG A 366 14.72 -1.38 22.80
CA ARG A 366 13.39 -1.81 23.27
C ARG A 366 12.26 -1.31 22.37
N VAL A 367 12.58 -0.48 21.41
CA VAL A 367 11.60 0.14 20.49
C VAL A 367 11.19 -0.90 19.44
N ASN A 368 9.93 -0.86 19.04
CA ASN A 368 9.46 -1.68 17.93
C ASN A 368 9.86 -1.00 16.61
N ILE A 369 10.49 -1.77 15.74
CA ILE A 369 10.83 -1.31 14.37
C ILE A 369 10.12 -2.23 13.40
N GLU A 370 9.25 -1.66 12.61
CA GLU A 370 8.48 -2.35 11.58
C GLU A 370 9.00 -1.95 10.20
N PRO A 371 9.55 -2.90 9.43
CA PRO A 371 9.93 -2.65 8.05
C PRO A 371 8.68 -2.40 7.20
N LEU A 372 8.63 -1.28 6.50
CA LEU A 372 7.54 -0.93 5.58
C LEU A 372 7.91 -1.27 4.13
N VAL A 373 9.17 -0.99 3.74
CA VAL A 373 9.72 -1.27 2.41
C VAL A 373 11.12 -1.84 2.56
N TRP A 374 11.44 -2.87 1.79
CA TRP A 374 12.76 -3.50 1.79
C TRP A 374 13.23 -3.85 0.37
N SER A 375 14.55 -3.98 0.20
CA SER A 375 15.20 -4.37 -1.05
C SER A 375 14.88 -5.81 -1.47
N SER A 376 15.18 -6.17 -2.69
CA SER A 376 15.15 -7.57 -3.11
C SER A 376 16.25 -8.40 -2.41
N THR A 377 16.18 -9.73 -2.53
CA THR A 377 17.22 -10.63 -2.05
C THR A 377 18.49 -10.57 -2.92
N LYS A 378 18.42 -9.95 -4.11
CA LYS A 378 19.56 -9.74 -5.00
C LYS A 378 20.28 -8.40 -4.75
N ALA A 379 19.98 -7.76 -3.64
CA ALA A 379 20.63 -6.53 -3.23
C ALA A 379 22.00 -6.76 -2.59
N GLY A 380 22.85 -5.77 -2.69
CA GLY A 380 24.18 -5.71 -2.08
C GLY A 380 24.52 -4.31 -1.60
N ILE A 381 25.65 -4.16 -0.94
CA ILE A 381 26.13 -2.89 -0.38
C ILE A 381 27.21 -2.31 -1.30
N ILE A 382 27.07 -1.04 -1.65
CA ILE A 382 28.00 -0.23 -2.43
C ILE A 382 28.62 0.81 -1.50
N ASP A 383 29.93 1.08 -1.64
CA ASP A 383 30.57 2.19 -0.95
C ASP A 383 30.23 3.50 -1.65
N VAL A 384 29.94 4.57 -0.88
CA VAL A 384 29.60 5.89 -1.42
C VAL A 384 30.66 6.42 -2.37
N SER A 385 31.96 6.12 -2.14
CA SER A 385 33.05 6.52 -3.05
C SER A 385 32.89 6.00 -4.50
N GLN A 386 32.10 4.95 -4.72
CA GLN A 386 31.82 4.43 -6.07
C GLN A 386 30.69 5.17 -6.80
N VAL A 387 29.87 5.90 -6.06
CA VAL A 387 28.70 6.64 -6.60
C VAL A 387 28.89 8.17 -6.53
N GLU A 388 29.79 8.65 -5.68
CA GLU A 388 29.97 10.08 -5.38
C GLU A 388 30.58 10.89 -6.55
N TYR A 389 31.59 10.32 -7.24
CA TYR A 389 32.28 11.03 -8.32
C TYR A 389 32.30 10.18 -9.59
N ALA A 390 31.68 10.67 -10.65
CA ALA A 390 31.68 10.05 -11.97
C ALA A 390 31.43 8.52 -11.91
N PRO A 391 30.28 8.06 -11.40
CA PRO A 391 30.03 6.64 -11.22
C PRO A 391 30.17 5.88 -12.54
N ASP A 392 30.82 4.70 -12.51
CA ASP A 392 30.83 3.75 -13.63
C ASP A 392 29.79 2.65 -13.37
N PRO A 393 28.58 2.75 -13.96
CA PRO A 393 27.53 1.76 -13.78
C PRO A 393 27.95 0.34 -14.14
N THR A 394 28.82 0.19 -15.17
CA THR A 394 29.31 -1.12 -15.63
C THR A 394 30.19 -1.79 -14.56
N LYS A 395 31.04 -0.99 -13.94
CA LYS A 395 31.93 -1.48 -12.86
C LYS A 395 31.11 -1.88 -11.64
N ILE A 396 30.18 -0.99 -11.22
CA ILE A 396 29.29 -1.25 -10.07
C ILE A 396 28.48 -2.53 -10.32
N LEU A 397 27.87 -2.68 -11.52
CA LEU A 397 27.11 -3.87 -11.88
C LEU A 397 27.95 -5.16 -11.80
N SER A 398 29.20 -5.11 -12.24
CA SER A 398 30.09 -6.28 -12.23
C SER A 398 30.64 -6.63 -10.84
N GLU A 399 30.83 -5.64 -9.97
CA GLU A 399 31.42 -5.82 -8.64
C GLU A 399 30.38 -6.08 -7.54
N LEU A 400 29.12 -5.70 -7.78
CA LEU A 400 28.05 -5.84 -6.78
C LEU A 400 27.77 -7.32 -6.49
N LYS A 401 27.98 -7.70 -5.24
CA LYS A 401 27.71 -9.05 -4.74
C LYS A 401 26.42 -9.05 -3.91
N SER A 402 25.42 -9.75 -4.41
CA SER A 402 24.22 -10.06 -3.62
C SER A 402 24.60 -10.88 -2.39
N ARG A 403 23.96 -10.58 -1.25
CA ARG A 403 24.15 -11.30 0.01
C ARG A 403 23.00 -12.27 0.32
N GLY A 404 21.99 -12.37 -0.55
CA GLY A 404 20.82 -13.22 -0.33
C GLY A 404 19.93 -12.76 0.83
N GLN A 405 20.07 -11.50 1.28
CA GLN A 405 19.28 -10.90 2.36
C GLN A 405 18.64 -9.60 1.88
N THR A 406 17.56 -9.20 2.53
CA THR A 406 16.87 -7.94 2.28
C THR A 406 17.40 -6.84 3.20
N PHE A 407 17.28 -5.59 2.76
CA PHE A 407 17.67 -4.39 3.51
C PHE A 407 16.47 -3.48 3.67
N THR A 408 16.17 -3.04 4.89
CA THR A 408 15.05 -2.13 5.16
C THR A 408 15.39 -0.74 4.64
N LEU A 409 14.59 -0.23 3.70
CA LEU A 409 14.72 1.09 3.09
C LEU A 409 13.82 2.12 3.76
N VAL A 410 12.59 1.70 4.10
CA VAL A 410 11.62 2.50 4.85
C VAL A 410 11.21 1.72 6.08
N GLY A 411 11.29 2.35 7.23
CA GLY A 411 10.93 1.73 8.52
C GLY A 411 10.11 2.65 9.40
N ARG A 412 9.18 2.06 10.15
CA ARG A 412 8.42 2.74 11.20
C ARG A 412 8.96 2.34 12.57
N VAL A 413 9.19 3.35 13.40
CA VAL A 413 9.69 3.19 14.76
C VAL A 413 8.61 3.72 15.71
N GLU A 414 8.13 2.87 16.59
CA GLU A 414 7.07 3.22 17.55
C GLU A 414 7.43 2.79 18.96
N GLY A 415 7.01 3.58 19.92
CA GLY A 415 7.15 3.23 21.33
C GLY A 415 7.45 4.41 22.26
N ALA A 416 7.93 4.07 23.42
CA ALA A 416 8.44 5.05 24.38
C ALA A 416 9.94 5.27 24.13
N PHE A 417 10.31 6.52 23.91
CA PHE A 417 11.68 6.91 23.63
C PHE A 417 12.34 7.50 24.88
N ASN A 418 13.67 7.39 24.94
CA ASN A 418 14.49 8.11 25.89
C ASN A 418 15.18 9.27 25.17
N THR A 419 15.40 10.39 25.87
CA THR A 419 16.11 11.53 25.30
C THR A 419 17.54 11.18 24.88
N ALA A 420 18.00 11.77 23.78
CA ALA A 420 19.41 11.73 23.38
C ALA A 420 20.28 12.63 24.29
N PHE A 421 19.65 13.58 24.99
CA PHE A 421 20.31 14.60 25.83
C PHE A 421 20.22 14.26 27.31
N VAL A 422 20.86 13.17 27.73
CA VAL A 422 20.84 12.68 29.11
C VAL A 422 21.37 13.72 30.12
N LYS A 423 22.21 14.67 29.68
CA LYS A 423 22.77 15.74 30.52
C LYS A 423 21.88 16.99 30.61
N GLY A 424 20.68 16.93 30.03
CA GLY A 424 19.76 18.06 29.94
C GLY A 424 19.99 18.97 28.74
N ALA A 425 19.36 20.14 28.75
CA ALA A 425 19.42 21.12 27.66
C ALA A 425 20.85 21.63 27.37
N PRO A 426 21.17 21.92 26.08
CA PRO A 426 22.43 22.56 25.71
C PRO A 426 22.66 23.88 26.46
N LYS A 427 23.91 24.23 26.80
CA LYS A 427 24.29 25.41 27.59
C LYS A 427 23.73 26.71 27.03
N ARG A 428 23.59 26.84 25.72
CA ARG A 428 23.03 28.03 25.06
C ARG A 428 21.58 28.30 25.45
N LEU A 429 20.79 27.25 25.73
CA LEU A 429 19.38 27.33 26.13
C LEU A 429 19.17 27.53 27.63
N ILE A 430 20.19 27.30 28.47
CA ILE A 430 20.08 27.45 29.93
C ILE A 430 19.85 28.92 30.34
N ASN A 431 20.27 29.88 29.53
CA ASN A 431 20.11 31.32 29.79
C ASN A 431 18.87 31.96 29.12
N ILE A 432 18.07 31.17 28.40
CA ILE A 432 16.82 31.62 27.80
C ILE A 432 15.71 31.07 28.69
N ASP A 433 14.74 31.93 29.03
CA ASP A 433 13.57 31.58 29.84
C ASP A 433 12.67 30.58 29.07
N VAL A 434 13.22 29.39 28.73
CA VAL A 434 12.49 28.28 28.14
C VAL A 434 11.74 27.62 29.29
N THR A 435 10.48 28.02 29.46
CA THR A 435 9.58 27.58 30.53
C THR A 435 9.30 26.06 30.53
N ASP A 436 9.77 25.32 29.54
CA ASP A 436 9.51 23.88 29.41
C ASP A 436 10.57 23.06 30.15
N LYS A 437 10.10 22.23 31.06
CA LYS A 437 10.92 21.28 31.78
C LYS A 437 11.47 20.22 30.81
N HIS A 438 12.79 19.97 30.86
CA HIS A 438 13.42 18.90 30.11
C HIS A 438 12.72 17.52 30.36
N ILE A 439 12.36 16.83 29.27
CA ILE A 439 11.67 15.55 29.32
C ILE A 439 12.69 14.45 28.99
N GLU A 440 12.94 13.55 29.94
CA GLU A 440 13.89 12.46 29.78
C GLU A 440 13.30 11.23 29.07
N LYS A 441 11.98 11.01 29.23
CA LYS A 441 11.25 9.90 28.62
C LYS A 441 9.95 10.38 28.02
N SER A 442 9.62 9.88 26.85
CA SER A 442 8.35 10.24 26.22
C SER A 442 7.16 9.77 27.06
N ALA A 443 6.25 10.71 27.36
CA ALA A 443 5.03 10.43 28.15
C ALA A 443 3.98 9.66 27.34
N LYS A 444 4.05 9.72 26.01
CA LYS A 444 3.15 9.09 25.06
C LYS A 444 3.95 8.27 24.05
N SER A 445 3.33 7.29 23.46
CA SER A 445 3.90 6.61 22.28
C SER A 445 4.04 7.64 21.17
N ALA A 446 5.26 7.87 20.71
CA ALA A 446 5.55 8.64 19.51
C ALA A 446 5.77 7.69 18.33
N ALA A 447 5.56 8.18 17.12
CA ALA A 447 5.76 7.41 15.88
C ALA A 447 6.70 8.19 14.96
N ILE A 448 7.69 7.49 14.45
CA ILE A 448 8.69 8.04 13.53
C ILE A 448 8.72 7.13 12.30
N ILE A 449 8.56 7.70 11.11
CA ILE A 449 8.79 6.99 9.86
C ILE A 449 10.09 7.52 9.28
N ILE A 450 11.00 6.61 8.93
CA ILE A 450 12.31 6.93 8.38
C ILE A 450 12.40 6.34 6.99
N VAL A 451 12.76 7.17 6.03
CA VAL A 451 13.13 6.80 4.66
C VAL A 451 14.64 7.02 4.55
N ALA A 452 15.38 5.96 4.22
CA ALA A 452 16.84 6.01 4.15
C ALA A 452 17.34 6.52 2.78
N ASP A 453 16.62 7.47 2.20
CA ASP A 453 16.89 8.10 0.90
C ASP A 453 16.22 9.48 0.88
N SER A 454 17.00 10.53 0.77
CA SER A 454 16.47 11.89 0.67
C SER A 454 16.10 12.27 -0.76
N ASP A 455 16.77 11.67 -1.75
CA ASP A 455 16.47 11.84 -3.17
C ASP A 455 15.13 11.23 -3.57
N PHE A 456 14.53 10.44 -2.68
CA PHE A 456 13.17 9.92 -2.78
C PHE A 456 12.11 11.00 -3.01
N LEU A 457 12.34 12.23 -2.49
CA LEU A 457 11.46 13.39 -2.65
C LEU A 457 11.67 14.13 -3.99
N SER A 458 12.81 13.92 -4.64
CA SER A 458 13.26 14.65 -5.81
C SER A 458 12.42 14.31 -7.05
N ASP A 459 11.91 15.34 -7.76
CA ASP A 459 11.09 15.15 -8.97
C ASP A 459 11.70 14.13 -9.96
N PRO A 460 13.00 14.17 -10.34
CA PRO A 460 13.56 13.21 -11.26
C PRO A 460 13.51 11.74 -10.80
N THR A 461 13.27 11.48 -9.50
CA THR A 461 13.20 10.13 -8.96
C THR A 461 11.85 9.46 -9.23
N TRP A 462 10.77 10.23 -9.36
CA TRP A 462 9.41 9.68 -9.47
C TRP A 462 8.47 10.42 -10.43
N ILE A 463 8.92 11.54 -11.01
CA ILE A 463 8.16 12.35 -11.98
C ILE A 463 8.85 12.33 -13.33
N GLU A 464 8.12 12.02 -14.37
CA GLU A 464 8.52 12.25 -15.76
C GLU A 464 7.94 13.59 -16.22
N THR A 465 8.81 14.46 -16.70
CA THR A 465 8.44 15.77 -17.19
C THR A 465 8.44 15.77 -18.71
N SER A 466 7.31 16.04 -19.33
CA SER A 466 7.13 16.15 -20.79
C SER A 466 6.67 17.55 -21.16
N ASN A 467 7.21 18.10 -22.24
CA ASN A 467 6.78 19.41 -22.77
C ASN A 467 5.85 19.18 -23.97
N ILE A 468 4.55 19.42 -23.78
CA ILE A 468 3.54 19.25 -24.84
C ILE A 468 2.92 20.62 -25.13
N GLY A 469 3.15 21.13 -26.34
CA GLY A 469 2.58 22.42 -26.77
C GLY A 469 3.03 23.65 -25.97
N GLY A 470 4.22 23.60 -25.35
CA GLY A 470 4.75 24.68 -24.53
C GLY A 470 4.27 24.63 -23.06
N GLN A 471 3.50 23.63 -22.70
CA GLN A 471 3.11 23.34 -21.32
C GLN A 471 3.91 22.17 -20.79
N GLU A 472 4.46 22.34 -19.58
CA GLU A 472 5.17 21.29 -18.85
C GLU A 472 4.15 20.36 -18.18
N LEU A 473 4.11 19.12 -18.64
CA LEU A 473 3.27 18.07 -18.05
C LEU A 473 4.14 17.18 -17.16
N LYS A 474 3.84 17.16 -15.87
CA LYS A 474 4.49 16.32 -14.88
C LYS A 474 3.64 15.08 -14.62
N VAL A 475 4.16 13.89 -14.95
CA VAL A 475 3.46 12.60 -14.79
C VAL A 475 4.22 11.72 -13.83
N PRO A 476 3.65 11.32 -12.68
CA PRO A 476 4.28 10.35 -11.80
C PRO A 476 4.41 8.98 -12.47
N PHE A 477 5.61 8.40 -12.47
CA PHE A 477 5.85 7.02 -12.89
C PHE A 477 6.05 6.06 -11.71
N SER A 478 6.13 6.60 -10.49
CA SER A 478 6.31 5.87 -9.25
C SER A 478 5.43 6.47 -8.14
N ASN A 479 5.08 5.66 -7.14
CA ASN A 479 4.22 6.05 -6.02
C ASN A 479 4.96 6.74 -4.87
N ASN A 480 6.10 7.38 -5.10
CA ASN A 480 6.87 8.05 -4.04
C ASN A 480 6.03 9.12 -3.32
N GLY A 481 5.35 9.98 -4.09
CA GLY A 481 4.45 10.98 -3.54
C GLY A 481 3.32 10.37 -2.71
N ASP A 482 2.75 9.25 -3.17
CA ASP A 482 1.69 8.56 -2.44
C ASP A 482 2.19 7.99 -1.11
N LEU A 483 3.42 7.44 -1.05
CA LEU A 483 4.02 6.98 0.20
C LEU A 483 4.17 8.13 1.20
N VAL A 484 4.64 9.30 0.75
CA VAL A 484 4.78 10.49 1.61
C VAL A 484 3.42 10.92 2.16
N LEU A 485 2.40 11.01 1.32
CA LEU A 485 1.04 11.37 1.75
C LEU A 485 0.46 10.34 2.72
N ASN A 486 0.59 9.05 2.42
CA ASN A 486 0.14 7.98 3.31
C ASN A 486 0.87 8.01 4.66
N ALA A 487 2.18 8.30 4.67
CA ALA A 487 2.97 8.42 5.89
C ALA A 487 2.54 9.63 6.73
N LEU A 488 2.30 10.78 6.10
CA LEU A 488 1.77 11.97 6.77
C LEU A 488 0.38 11.71 7.31
N ASP A 489 -0.46 11.05 6.52
CA ASP A 489 -1.79 10.64 6.91
C ASP A 489 -1.77 9.72 8.14
N TYR A 490 -0.86 8.75 8.13
CA TYR A 490 -0.64 7.88 9.27
C TYR A 490 -0.17 8.67 10.50
N LEU A 491 0.79 9.55 10.34
CA LEU A 491 1.38 10.33 11.44
C LEU A 491 0.43 11.39 11.98
N THR A 492 -0.43 12.02 11.18
CA THR A 492 -1.41 13.03 11.63
C THR A 492 -2.65 12.42 12.28
N GLY A 493 -2.89 11.13 12.13
CA GLY A 493 -4.02 10.42 12.75
C GLY A 493 -4.05 10.58 14.27
N SER A 494 -5.24 10.72 14.83
CA SER A 494 -5.41 10.82 16.29
C SER A 494 -4.99 9.52 17.00
N SER A 495 -4.70 9.61 18.30
CA SER A 495 -4.48 8.41 19.14
C SER A 495 -5.68 7.44 19.10
N ALA A 496 -6.90 7.97 18.90
CA ALA A 496 -8.11 7.18 18.68
C ALA A 496 -8.00 6.33 17.40
N MET A 497 -7.43 6.87 16.31
CA MET A 497 -7.25 6.13 15.07
C MET A 497 -6.12 5.08 15.12
N MET A 498 -5.20 5.17 16.10
CA MET A 498 -4.18 4.14 16.30
C MET A 498 -4.77 2.76 16.64
N GLY A 499 -5.91 2.71 17.33
CA GLY A 499 -6.64 1.47 17.63
C GLY A 499 -7.26 0.76 16.42
N LEU A 500 -7.37 1.45 15.27
CA LEU A 500 -7.94 0.89 14.03
C LEU A 500 -6.94 0.03 13.22
N ARG A 501 -5.66 0.10 13.54
CA ARG A 501 -4.55 -0.42 12.73
C ARG A 501 -4.36 -1.93 12.76
N GLY A 502 -4.99 -2.64 13.68
CA GLY A 502 -4.76 -4.07 13.90
C GLY A 502 -5.88 -4.99 13.43
N ARG A 503 -6.91 -4.48 12.75
CA ARG A 503 -8.01 -5.34 12.32
C ARG A 503 -7.70 -5.99 10.99
N GLY A 504 -7.59 -7.31 11.06
CA GLY A 504 -7.21 -8.18 9.97
C GLY A 504 -8.07 -8.07 8.72
N ILE A 505 -7.50 -8.55 7.65
CA ILE A 505 -8.06 -8.65 6.31
C ILE A 505 -9.25 -9.61 6.34
N SER A 506 -10.41 -9.21 5.79
CA SER A 506 -11.58 -10.08 5.67
C SER A 506 -11.35 -11.26 4.71
N LYS A 507 -10.48 -11.11 3.75
CA LYS A 507 -9.95 -12.19 2.93
C LYS A 507 -8.66 -12.71 3.58
N ARG A 508 -8.77 -13.80 4.35
CA ARG A 508 -7.60 -14.66 4.55
C ARG A 508 -7.18 -15.13 3.17
N ARG A 509 -6.07 -14.61 2.68
CA ARG A 509 -5.39 -15.21 1.54
C ARG A 509 -5.15 -16.66 1.93
N PHE A 510 -5.47 -17.56 1.04
CA PHE A 510 -5.06 -18.95 1.21
C PHE A 510 -3.56 -18.96 0.94
N ASP A 511 -2.75 -18.66 1.96
CA ASP A 511 -1.28 -18.56 1.86
C ASP A 511 -0.67 -19.78 1.15
N ILE A 512 -1.31 -20.95 1.29
CA ILE A 512 -0.91 -22.18 0.59
C ILE A 512 -1.14 -22.03 -0.92
N ILE A 513 -2.27 -21.45 -1.34
CA ILE A 513 -2.60 -21.26 -2.77
C ILE A 513 -1.73 -20.15 -3.36
N ASP A 514 -1.60 -19.03 -2.66
CA ASP A 514 -0.77 -17.89 -3.09
C ASP A 514 0.72 -18.30 -3.18
N ASN A 515 1.21 -19.12 -2.25
CA ASN A 515 2.56 -19.68 -2.31
C ASN A 515 2.72 -20.67 -3.48
N MET A 516 1.75 -21.54 -3.72
CA MET A 516 1.76 -22.47 -4.86
C MET A 516 1.67 -21.70 -6.19
N GLU A 517 0.83 -20.66 -6.27
CA GLU A 517 0.70 -19.77 -7.43
C GLU A 517 2.01 -19.02 -7.70
N SER A 518 2.61 -18.43 -6.64
CA SER A 518 3.90 -17.74 -6.72
C SER A 518 5.05 -18.68 -7.12
N GLU A 519 5.08 -19.90 -6.61
CA GLU A 519 6.12 -20.87 -6.91
C GLU A 519 5.95 -21.44 -8.34
N ALA A 520 4.72 -21.71 -8.75
CA ALA A 520 4.39 -22.06 -10.12
C ALA A 520 4.76 -20.92 -11.08
N GLU A 521 4.36 -19.69 -10.78
CA GLU A 521 4.68 -18.51 -11.58
C GLU A 521 6.18 -18.29 -11.73
N LYS A 522 6.97 -18.44 -10.64
CA LYS A 522 8.44 -18.35 -10.71
C LYS A 522 9.06 -19.39 -11.63
N ASN A 523 8.59 -20.64 -11.55
CA ASN A 523 9.06 -21.74 -12.38
C ASN A 523 8.70 -21.56 -13.86
N TYR A 524 7.49 -21.12 -14.14
CA TYR A 524 7.03 -20.85 -15.50
C TYR A 524 7.69 -19.61 -16.11
N ARG A 525 7.85 -18.52 -15.35
CA ARG A 525 8.54 -17.29 -15.83
C ARG A 525 9.99 -17.54 -16.16
N SER A 526 10.68 -18.43 -15.46
CA SER A 526 12.07 -18.77 -15.80
C SER A 526 12.17 -19.49 -17.16
N LYS A 527 11.25 -20.44 -17.41
CA LYS A 527 11.15 -21.13 -18.69
C LYS A 527 10.71 -20.20 -19.82
N GLU A 528 9.71 -19.35 -19.57
CA GLU A 528 9.23 -18.35 -20.51
C GLU A 528 10.33 -17.39 -20.94
N ARG A 529 11.13 -16.85 -19.99
CA ARG A 529 12.26 -15.98 -20.29
C ARG A 529 13.34 -16.69 -21.13
N ALA A 530 13.62 -17.96 -20.82
CA ALA A 530 14.58 -18.75 -21.58
C ALA A 530 14.11 -18.96 -23.04
N LEU A 531 12.84 -19.28 -23.23
CA LEU A 531 12.23 -19.46 -24.56
C LEU A 531 12.20 -18.14 -25.35
N ILE A 532 11.79 -17.04 -24.73
CA ILE A 532 11.81 -15.69 -25.35
C ILE A 532 13.22 -15.29 -25.75
N PHE A 533 14.22 -15.59 -24.91
CA PHE A 533 15.63 -15.31 -25.25
C PHE A 533 16.08 -16.10 -26.48
N GLN A 534 15.72 -17.37 -26.58
CA GLN A 534 16.05 -18.20 -27.75
C GLN A 534 15.34 -17.72 -29.02
N ILE A 535 14.05 -17.33 -28.91
CA ILE A 535 13.30 -16.74 -30.04
C ILE A 535 13.99 -15.46 -30.52
N LYS A 536 14.33 -14.54 -29.61
CA LYS A 536 15.04 -13.29 -29.96
C LYS A 536 16.41 -13.55 -30.60
N LYS A 537 17.13 -14.59 -30.16
CA LYS A 537 18.40 -14.99 -30.74
C LYS A 537 18.23 -15.42 -32.20
N ASN A 538 17.23 -16.25 -32.48
CA ASN A 538 16.95 -16.71 -33.85
C ASN A 538 16.43 -15.57 -34.74
N GLU A 539 15.60 -14.66 -34.22
CA GLU A 539 15.19 -13.43 -34.92
C GLU A 539 16.40 -12.55 -35.29
N ALA A 540 17.38 -12.42 -34.37
CA ALA A 540 18.59 -11.65 -34.62
C ALA A 540 19.46 -12.29 -35.72
N ILE A 541 19.53 -13.63 -35.78
CA ILE A 541 20.24 -14.37 -36.84
C ILE A 541 19.58 -14.08 -38.19
N ILE A 542 18.26 -14.22 -38.29
CA ILE A 542 17.50 -13.95 -39.52
C ILE A 542 17.69 -12.50 -39.96
N ALA A 543 17.54 -11.54 -39.06
CA ALA A 543 17.69 -10.11 -39.33
C ALA A 543 19.13 -9.77 -39.79
N LYS A 544 20.16 -10.41 -39.21
CA LYS A 544 21.55 -10.22 -39.62
C LYS A 544 21.82 -10.71 -41.04
N ILE A 545 21.31 -11.86 -41.39
CA ILE A 545 21.43 -12.43 -42.75
C ILE A 545 20.71 -11.51 -43.77
N GLN A 546 19.47 -11.11 -43.47
CA GLN A 546 18.68 -10.22 -44.32
C GLN A 546 19.33 -8.84 -44.51
N LYS A 547 19.90 -8.23 -43.46
CA LYS A 547 20.52 -6.90 -43.50
C LYS A 547 21.84 -6.90 -44.24
N THR A 548 22.56 -8.02 -44.25
CA THR A 548 23.83 -8.17 -44.98
C THR A 548 23.60 -8.22 -46.48
N GLU A 549 22.47 -8.74 -46.93
CA GLU A 549 22.14 -8.91 -48.33
C GLU A 549 21.46 -7.69 -48.94
N LEU A 550 20.61 -6.99 -48.22
CA LEU A 550 20.08 -5.68 -48.64
C LEU A 550 21.18 -4.65 -48.97
N LYS A 551 22.37 -4.78 -48.31
CA LYS A 551 23.53 -3.94 -48.57
C LYS A 551 24.34 -4.37 -49.80
N LYS A 552 24.24 -5.63 -50.27
CA LYS A 552 25.07 -6.20 -51.35
C LYS A 552 24.32 -6.41 -52.67
N GLY A 553 22.96 -6.29 -52.68
CA GLY A 553 22.16 -6.46 -53.91
C GLY A 553 22.22 -7.87 -54.52
N VAL A 554 22.57 -8.90 -53.74
CA VAL A 554 22.80 -10.28 -54.23
C VAL A 554 21.72 -11.18 -53.62
N THR A 555 21.24 -12.18 -54.37
CA THR A 555 20.29 -13.22 -53.92
C THR A 555 20.93 -14.18 -52.93
N PHE A 556 20.13 -14.71 -51.99
CA PHE A 556 20.57 -15.65 -50.97
C PHE A 556 21.36 -16.84 -51.52
N THR A 557 22.51 -17.13 -50.96
CA THR A 557 23.19 -18.39 -51.23
C THR A 557 22.40 -19.57 -50.64
N LYS A 558 22.46 -20.74 -51.29
CA LYS A 558 21.73 -21.97 -50.79
C LYS A 558 21.98 -22.26 -49.33
N ARG A 559 23.17 -21.99 -48.82
CA ARG A 559 23.54 -22.16 -47.43
C ARG A 559 22.86 -21.18 -46.49
N GLN A 560 22.77 -19.92 -46.86
CA GLN A 560 22.07 -18.88 -46.10
C GLN A 560 20.56 -19.11 -46.08
N GLN A 561 20.00 -19.58 -47.22
CA GLN A 561 18.61 -19.99 -47.27
C GLN A 561 18.33 -21.12 -46.26
N GLN A 562 19.19 -22.14 -46.20
CA GLN A 562 19.06 -23.23 -45.24
C GLN A 562 19.18 -22.76 -43.79
N GLU A 563 20.10 -21.85 -43.46
CA GLU A 563 20.24 -21.27 -42.13
C GLU A 563 18.99 -20.45 -41.70
N VAL A 564 18.39 -19.71 -42.63
CA VAL A 564 17.14 -18.97 -42.37
C VAL A 564 15.96 -19.92 -42.18
N ASP A 565 15.84 -20.95 -43.01
CA ASP A 565 14.74 -21.93 -42.90
C ASP A 565 14.86 -22.73 -41.59
N GLN A 566 16.07 -23.17 -41.21
CA GLN A 566 16.32 -23.81 -39.91
C GLN A 566 15.93 -22.89 -38.74
N ALA A 567 16.36 -21.62 -38.77
CA ALA A 567 16.02 -20.67 -37.72
C ALA A 567 14.51 -20.39 -37.62
N ARG A 568 13.78 -20.45 -38.76
CA ARG A 568 12.33 -20.33 -38.78
C ARG A 568 11.63 -21.55 -38.19
N ASP A 569 12.09 -22.73 -38.53
CA ASP A 569 11.53 -23.99 -37.99
C ASP A 569 11.74 -24.08 -36.48
N GLU A 570 12.95 -23.73 -35.99
CA GLU A 570 13.23 -23.63 -34.58
C GLU A 570 12.34 -22.61 -33.88
N MET A 571 12.13 -21.42 -34.47
CA MET A 571 11.22 -20.41 -33.90
C MET A 571 9.78 -20.93 -33.81
N PHE A 572 9.32 -21.69 -34.80
CA PHE A 572 7.97 -22.27 -34.75
C PHE A 572 7.81 -23.25 -33.59
N ILE A 573 8.80 -24.10 -33.36
CA ILE A 573 8.83 -25.05 -32.22
C ILE A 573 8.85 -24.27 -30.90
N LEU A 574 9.75 -23.30 -30.75
CA LEU A 574 9.89 -22.48 -29.54
C LEU A 574 8.61 -21.67 -29.21
N ARG A 575 7.93 -21.13 -30.24
CA ARG A 575 6.65 -20.43 -30.04
C ARG A 575 5.52 -21.37 -29.64
N THR A 576 5.53 -22.60 -30.12
CA THR A 576 4.56 -23.64 -29.71
C THR A 576 4.82 -24.04 -28.26
N GLU A 577 6.06 -24.22 -27.88
CA GLU A 577 6.47 -24.56 -26.53
C GLU A 577 6.14 -23.42 -25.54
N LEU A 578 6.37 -22.15 -25.93
CA LEU A 578 5.99 -20.98 -25.16
C LEU A 578 4.46 -20.93 -24.92
N ARG A 579 3.68 -21.21 -25.95
CA ARG A 579 2.20 -21.28 -25.84
C ARG A 579 1.76 -22.38 -24.88
N ASN A 580 2.39 -23.55 -24.94
CA ASN A 580 2.09 -24.66 -24.05
C ASN A 580 2.42 -24.33 -22.60
N VAL A 581 3.55 -23.67 -22.34
CA VAL A 581 3.94 -23.19 -20.99
C VAL A 581 2.91 -22.20 -20.46
N GLN A 582 2.47 -21.23 -21.25
CA GLN A 582 1.44 -20.26 -20.85
C GLN A 582 0.06 -20.91 -20.63
N PHE A 583 -0.28 -21.93 -21.40
CA PHE A 583 -1.53 -22.66 -21.24
C PHE A 583 -1.53 -23.52 -19.97
N SER A 584 -0.45 -24.26 -19.71
CA SER A 584 -0.32 -25.12 -18.52
C SER A 584 -0.47 -24.33 -17.21
N LEU A 585 0.09 -23.12 -17.15
CA LEU A 585 -0.04 -22.26 -15.96
C LEU A 585 -1.50 -21.95 -15.63
N ARG A 586 -2.30 -21.62 -16.65
CA ARG A 586 -3.73 -21.31 -16.45
C ARG A 586 -4.54 -22.54 -16.08
N GLU A 587 -4.26 -23.68 -16.71
CA GLU A 587 -4.99 -24.92 -16.50
C GLU A 587 -4.84 -25.46 -15.06
N ASP A 588 -3.63 -25.42 -14.51
CA ASP A 588 -3.36 -25.89 -13.14
C ASP A 588 -4.06 -25.02 -12.09
N ILE A 589 -4.06 -23.70 -12.27
CA ILE A 589 -4.75 -22.76 -11.37
C ILE A 589 -6.27 -22.95 -11.44
N GLU A 590 -6.84 -23.09 -12.64
CA GLU A 590 -8.28 -23.28 -12.81
C GLU A 590 -8.76 -24.63 -12.27
N ARG A 591 -7.98 -25.69 -12.44
CA ARG A 591 -8.28 -27.02 -11.87
C ARG A 591 -8.32 -26.98 -10.34
N LEU A 592 -7.37 -26.28 -9.72
CA LEU A 592 -7.33 -26.14 -8.26
C LEU A 592 -8.54 -25.36 -7.74
N LYS A 593 -8.88 -24.23 -8.38
CA LYS A 593 -10.07 -23.43 -8.05
C LYS A 593 -11.36 -24.24 -8.20
N ALA A 594 -11.50 -24.99 -9.29
CA ALA A 594 -12.66 -25.84 -9.53
C ALA A 594 -12.80 -26.96 -8.48
N LEU A 595 -11.70 -27.59 -8.08
CA LEU A 595 -11.69 -28.63 -7.06
C LEU A 595 -12.11 -28.09 -5.70
N LEU A 596 -11.57 -26.94 -5.28
CA LEU A 596 -11.93 -26.30 -4.02
C LEU A 596 -13.39 -25.83 -4.01
N SER A 597 -13.86 -25.27 -5.12
CA SER A 597 -15.27 -24.87 -5.29
C SER A 597 -16.19 -26.08 -5.18
N THR A 598 -15.84 -27.20 -5.84
CA THR A 598 -16.62 -28.44 -5.80
C THR A 598 -16.69 -29.01 -4.37
N ILE A 599 -15.58 -29.03 -3.64
CA ILE A 599 -15.55 -29.48 -2.24
C ILE A 599 -16.46 -28.59 -1.38
N ASN A 600 -16.35 -27.28 -1.49
CA ASN A 600 -17.17 -26.34 -0.71
C ASN A 600 -18.67 -26.48 -0.98
N ILE A 601 -19.06 -26.71 -2.23
CA ILE A 601 -20.48 -26.83 -2.62
C ILE A 601 -21.07 -28.18 -2.15
N TRP A 602 -20.32 -29.28 -2.25
CA TRP A 602 -20.88 -30.61 -2.04
C TRP A 602 -20.69 -31.18 -0.64
N VAL A 603 -19.65 -30.79 0.11
CA VAL A 603 -19.37 -31.37 1.45
C VAL A 603 -20.50 -31.11 2.43
N MET A 604 -21.03 -29.88 2.49
CA MET A 604 -22.11 -29.56 3.43
C MET A 604 -23.43 -30.29 3.13
N PRO A 605 -23.97 -30.31 1.89
CA PRO A 605 -25.16 -31.08 1.57
C PRO A 605 -25.01 -32.59 1.84
N VAL A 606 -23.84 -33.16 1.54
CA VAL A 606 -23.55 -34.56 1.79
C VAL A 606 -23.52 -34.90 3.27
N LEU A 607 -22.89 -34.06 4.10
CA LEU A 607 -22.85 -34.21 5.57
C LEU A 607 -24.25 -34.14 6.16
N ILE A 608 -25.08 -33.19 5.72
CA ILE A 608 -26.45 -33.03 6.18
C ILE A 608 -27.27 -34.25 5.76
N GLY A 609 -27.11 -34.73 4.52
CA GLY A 609 -27.77 -35.95 4.03
C GLY A 609 -27.42 -37.17 4.85
N LEU A 610 -26.13 -37.38 5.15
CA LEU A 610 -25.67 -38.48 6.00
C LEU A 610 -26.23 -38.35 7.43
N LEU A 611 -26.26 -37.17 8.02
CA LEU A 611 -26.83 -36.94 9.34
C LEU A 611 -28.31 -37.30 9.40
N VAL A 612 -29.09 -36.91 8.37
CA VAL A 612 -30.51 -37.26 8.25
C VAL A 612 -30.69 -38.76 8.13
N ILE A 613 -29.89 -39.47 7.32
CA ILE A 613 -29.94 -40.93 7.17
C ILE A 613 -29.64 -41.61 8.52
N VAL A 614 -28.62 -41.16 9.24
CA VAL A 614 -28.26 -41.68 10.58
C VAL A 614 -29.40 -41.48 11.56
N LEU A 615 -30.02 -40.29 11.58
CA LEU A 615 -31.17 -40.02 12.45
C LEU A 615 -32.39 -40.91 12.13
N ILE A 616 -32.68 -41.10 10.86
CA ILE A 616 -33.77 -42.02 10.44
C ILE A 616 -33.44 -43.44 10.88
N PHE A 617 -32.22 -43.89 10.70
CA PHE A 617 -31.80 -45.23 11.12
C PHE A 617 -31.88 -45.44 12.63
N LEU A 618 -31.46 -44.48 13.42
CA LEU A 618 -31.55 -44.49 14.88
C LEU A 618 -33.03 -44.48 15.35
N ARG A 619 -33.89 -43.73 14.65
CA ARG A 619 -35.34 -43.70 14.94
C ARG A 619 -35.99 -45.02 14.63
N THR A 620 -35.74 -45.64 13.50
CA THR A 620 -36.27 -46.94 13.13
C THR A 620 -35.78 -48.07 14.04
N GLN A 621 -34.50 -47.99 14.53
CA GLN A 621 -34.02 -48.92 15.54
C GLN A 621 -34.71 -48.76 16.90
N ARG A 622 -34.98 -47.52 17.33
CA ARG A 622 -35.73 -47.23 18.57
C ARG A 622 -37.16 -47.75 18.46
N GLU A 623 -37.84 -47.57 17.34
CA GLU A 623 -39.19 -48.06 17.11
C GLU A 623 -39.23 -49.62 17.10
N ARG A 624 -38.25 -50.29 16.51
CA ARG A 624 -38.14 -51.77 16.55
C ARG A 624 -37.89 -52.28 17.95
N ARG A 625 -37.08 -51.63 18.77
CA ARG A 625 -36.84 -52.03 20.18
C ARG A 625 -38.07 -51.77 21.06
N PHE A 626 -38.91 -50.80 20.75
CA PHE A 626 -40.16 -50.54 21.46
C PHE A 626 -41.24 -51.59 21.16
N PHE A 627 -41.30 -52.10 19.92
CA PHE A 627 -42.20 -53.16 19.51
C PHE A 627 -41.79 -54.53 20.13
N LEU A 628 -40.49 -54.85 20.23
CA LEU A 628 -40.00 -56.07 20.83
C LEU A 628 -40.10 -56.10 22.37
N ARG A 629 -40.35 -54.98 23.03
CA ARG A 629 -40.62 -54.90 24.50
C ARG A 629 -42.11 -55.02 24.83
N LYS A 630 -43.00 -55.00 23.88
CA LYS A 630 -44.48 -55.09 24.06
C LYS A 630 -45.06 -56.44 23.59
N SER A 631 -44.27 -57.30 22.99
CA SER A 631 -44.58 -58.71 22.75
C SER A 631 -43.93 -59.56 23.89
#